data_39202fd1d77c36208e08a3a5c2f2875e
#
_entry.id   39202fd1d77c36208e08a3a5c2f2875e
#
_cell.length_a   1.000
_cell.length_b   1.000
_cell.length_c   1.000
_cell.angle_alpha   90.00
_cell.angle_beta   90.00
_cell.angle_gamma   90.00
#
_symmetry.space_group_name_H-M   'P 1'
#
loop_
_entity.id
_entity.type
_entity.pdbx_description
1 polymer ?
#
loop_
_entity_poly.entity_id
_entity_poly.type
_entity_poly.pdbx_seq_one_letter_code
_entity_poly.pdbx_strand_id
1 'polypeptide(L)'
;MALIRRFILILVLSPGLAVADEPLAVGIVTAEARADQRIYSLTGEAVAREPLSAAFPTGGRVAAVLVDAGDRVAAGAELARIESVQQEQALRAAEAGLATAGADHRQAAENLDRQDALLERGATTRIARDSAEDALRIAEGVLAQAGADLDRARKALADTVLLAPHDATVTQRMIEAGQVVGAAQPALELALGDGMDAVFDVPEVLLAGALPPPDVTLALLDSPEREFAGHVREVSPLVDPRTGTVTVTVTITDPPDDLDFGEPVRGTVVIEDVAHVALPYTAMSAAGDSPAVWVVDPATMTVALHPVAIERFETGRIVLSGGLDDGVLVVTNGAQLLYPGRKVLAAEAVQ
;
A
#
# COMPACT_ATOMS: atom_id res chain seq x y z
N MET A 1 -112.14 -21.77 -37.00
CA MET A 1 -111.89 -20.34 -37.31
C MET A 1 -110.81 -19.89 -36.36
N ALA A 2 -109.55 -19.80 -36.75
CA ALA A 2 -108.55 -19.09 -36.09
C ALA A 2 -107.33 -18.95 -37.02
N LEU A 3 -106.97 -17.71 -37.37
CA LEU A 3 -105.84 -17.29 -38.23
C LEU A 3 -104.53 -17.43 -37.47
N ILE A 4 -103.57 -18.20 -38.05
CA ILE A 4 -102.17 -18.25 -37.60
C ILE A 4 -101.39 -17.19 -38.35
N ARG A 5 -100.85 -16.19 -37.60
CA ARG A 5 -100.00 -15.13 -38.12
C ARG A 5 -98.55 -15.53 -37.88
N ARG A 6 -97.77 -15.82 -38.94
CA ARG A 6 -96.37 -16.14 -38.92
C ARG A 6 -95.58 -14.80 -38.73
N PHE A 7 -94.77 -14.72 -37.67
CA PHE A 7 -93.84 -13.67 -37.45
C PHE A 7 -92.43 -14.13 -37.90
N ILE A 8 -91.86 -13.48 -38.91
CA ILE A 8 -90.48 -13.69 -39.38
C ILE A 8 -89.57 -12.77 -38.56
N LEU A 9 -88.66 -13.36 -37.78
CA LEU A 9 -87.62 -12.67 -37.03
C LEU A 9 -86.41 -12.50 -37.95
N ILE A 10 -86.10 -11.25 -38.41
CA ILE A 10 -84.94 -10.93 -39.18
C ILE A 10 -83.78 -10.61 -38.15
N LEU A 11 -82.83 -11.54 -38.14
CA LEU A 11 -81.59 -11.38 -37.38
C LEU A 11 -80.61 -10.43 -38.12
N VAL A 12 -80.50 -9.16 -37.70
CA VAL A 12 -79.56 -8.20 -38.23
C VAL A 12 -78.18 -8.52 -37.65
N LEU A 13 -77.29 -9.07 -38.47
CA LEU A 13 -75.92 -9.31 -38.17
C LEU A 13 -75.18 -7.97 -38.40
N SER A 14 -74.88 -7.20 -37.31
CA SER A 14 -74.04 -5.99 -37.36
C SER A 14 -72.58 -6.38 -37.51
N PRO A 15 -71.85 -5.90 -38.54
CA PRO A 15 -70.40 -6.06 -38.57
C PRO A 15 -69.82 -5.21 -37.48
N GLY A 16 -69.10 -5.82 -36.50
CA GLY A 16 -68.32 -5.14 -35.52
C GLY A 16 -67.25 -4.31 -36.24
N LEU A 17 -67.32 -2.99 -36.15
CA LEU A 17 -66.23 -2.09 -36.52
C LEU A 17 -65.03 -2.47 -35.66
N ALA A 18 -64.03 -3.08 -36.24
CA ALA A 18 -62.69 -3.16 -35.65
C ALA A 18 -62.17 -1.71 -35.63
N VAL A 19 -62.17 -1.06 -34.45
CA VAL A 19 -61.48 0.22 -34.24
C VAL A 19 -59.99 -0.13 -34.42
N ALA A 20 -59.43 0.29 -35.56
CA ALA A 20 -57.98 0.26 -35.75
C ALA A 20 -57.37 1.18 -34.70
N ASP A 21 -56.71 0.61 -33.73
CA ASP A 21 -56.04 1.35 -32.65
C ASP A 21 -54.94 2.22 -33.32
N GLU A 22 -55.13 3.54 -33.35
CA GLU A 22 -54.15 4.46 -33.94
C GLU A 22 -52.82 4.29 -33.18
N PRO A 23 -51.67 4.15 -33.91
CA PRO A 23 -50.39 4.02 -33.26
C PRO A 23 -50.09 5.25 -32.39
N LEU A 24 -49.70 5.05 -31.13
CA LEU A 24 -49.38 6.12 -30.21
C LEU A 24 -47.95 6.61 -30.47
N ALA A 25 -47.79 7.94 -30.65
CA ALA A 25 -46.47 8.55 -30.72
C ALA A 25 -45.81 8.54 -29.32
N VAL A 26 -44.64 7.91 -29.17
CA VAL A 26 -43.92 7.76 -27.93
C VAL A 26 -42.45 8.07 -28.13
N GLY A 27 -41.79 8.58 -27.10
CA GLY A 27 -40.33 8.68 -27.08
C GLY A 27 -39.70 7.30 -26.95
N ILE A 28 -38.76 6.96 -27.83
CA ILE A 28 -38.07 5.69 -27.83
C ILE A 28 -36.56 5.95 -27.68
N VAL A 29 -35.90 5.18 -26.83
CA VAL A 29 -34.44 5.18 -26.68
C VAL A 29 -33.92 3.75 -26.84
N THR A 30 -32.75 3.62 -27.43
CA THR A 30 -32.03 2.35 -27.43
C THR A 30 -31.33 2.15 -26.09
N ALA A 31 -31.56 1.03 -25.44
CA ALA A 31 -30.85 0.64 -24.24
C ALA A 31 -29.41 0.33 -24.63
N GLU A 32 -28.46 1.11 -24.16
CA GLU A 32 -27.03 0.90 -24.36
C GLU A 32 -26.38 0.56 -23.04
N ALA A 33 -25.70 -0.59 -23.01
CA ALA A 33 -24.86 -0.96 -21.88
C ALA A 33 -23.57 -0.14 -21.95
N ARG A 34 -23.32 0.68 -20.94
CA ARG A 34 -22.09 1.45 -20.81
C ARG A 34 -21.37 1.07 -19.53
N ALA A 35 -20.08 0.88 -19.64
CA ALA A 35 -19.22 0.78 -18.47
C ALA A 35 -18.98 2.21 -17.96
N ASP A 36 -19.47 2.50 -16.78
CA ASP A 36 -19.12 3.74 -16.07
C ASP A 36 -17.73 3.59 -15.48
N GLN A 37 -16.87 4.57 -15.70
CA GLN A 37 -15.56 4.63 -15.03
C GLN A 37 -15.72 5.42 -13.75
N ARG A 38 -15.30 4.82 -12.63
CA ARG A 38 -15.20 5.51 -11.34
C ARG A 38 -13.75 5.91 -11.12
N ILE A 39 -13.52 7.20 -10.97
CA ILE A 39 -12.21 7.76 -10.69
C ILE A 39 -12.15 8.09 -9.20
N TYR A 40 -11.23 7.45 -8.50
CA TYR A 40 -10.92 7.75 -7.11
C TYR A 40 -9.57 8.44 -7.04
N SER A 41 -9.51 9.56 -6.32
CA SER A 41 -8.28 10.31 -6.14
C SER A 41 -8.09 10.61 -4.65
N LEU A 42 -6.94 10.23 -4.12
CA LEU A 42 -6.56 10.42 -2.72
C LEU A 42 -5.18 11.08 -2.66
N THR A 43 -4.93 11.79 -1.57
CA THR A 43 -3.62 12.33 -1.27
C THR A 43 -2.91 11.39 -0.29
N GLY A 44 -1.67 11.08 -0.56
CA GLY A 44 -0.76 10.33 0.27
C GLY A 44 0.56 11.07 0.43
N GLU A 45 1.57 10.39 0.94
CA GLU A 45 2.91 10.92 1.21
C GLU A 45 3.95 9.98 0.60
N ALA A 46 4.98 10.55 -0.04
CA ALA A 46 6.13 9.82 -0.54
C ALA A 46 7.07 9.47 0.63
N VAL A 47 7.35 8.18 0.82
CA VAL A 47 8.19 7.68 1.91
C VAL A 47 9.33 6.82 1.37
N ALA A 48 10.39 6.69 2.17
CA ALA A 48 11.43 5.73 1.85
C ALA A 48 10.88 4.29 1.85
N ARG A 49 11.25 3.51 0.85
CA ARG A 49 10.88 2.08 0.79
C ARG A 49 11.51 1.29 1.92
N GLU A 50 12.75 1.62 2.28
CA GLU A 50 13.51 0.97 3.34
C GLU A 50 13.97 2.04 4.35
N PRO A 51 13.08 2.47 5.27
CA PRO A 51 13.46 3.40 6.33
C PRO A 51 14.29 2.68 7.39
N LEU A 52 15.34 3.31 7.87
CA LEU A 52 16.19 2.84 8.93
C LEU A 52 16.39 3.90 10.00
N SER A 53 16.03 3.56 11.24
CA SER A 53 16.32 4.40 12.41
C SER A 53 17.73 4.11 12.90
N ALA A 54 18.67 5.02 12.67
CA ALA A 54 20.05 4.91 13.13
C ALA A 54 20.15 5.42 14.58
N ALA A 55 20.76 4.60 15.47
CA ALA A 55 20.89 4.87 16.89
C ALA A 55 22.25 4.43 17.42
N PHE A 56 22.73 5.10 18.46
CA PHE A 56 23.94 4.64 19.14
C PHE A 56 23.67 3.39 19.99
N PRO A 57 24.53 2.35 19.92
CA PRO A 57 24.41 1.18 20.80
C PRO A 57 24.57 1.50 22.28
N THR A 58 25.26 2.61 22.60
CA THR A 58 25.54 3.08 23.97
C THR A 58 25.11 4.53 24.14
N GLY A 59 24.66 4.89 25.36
CA GLY A 59 24.31 6.28 25.67
C GLY A 59 25.55 7.15 25.92
N GLY A 60 25.39 8.46 25.66
CA GLY A 60 26.44 9.43 25.89
C GLY A 60 26.02 10.85 25.54
N ARG A 61 26.93 11.80 25.71
CA ARG A 61 26.76 13.19 25.22
C ARG A 61 27.19 13.23 23.76
N VAL A 62 26.35 13.75 22.88
CA VAL A 62 26.67 13.96 21.46
C VAL A 62 27.80 15.02 21.35
N ALA A 63 28.92 14.59 20.81
CA ALA A 63 30.09 15.47 20.58
C ALA A 63 29.91 16.25 19.26
N ALA A 64 29.42 15.59 18.22
CA ALA A 64 29.16 16.21 16.92
C ALA A 64 28.12 15.41 16.14
N VAL A 65 27.36 16.11 15.31
CA VAL A 65 26.54 15.56 14.22
C VAL A 65 27.14 16.09 12.93
N LEU A 66 27.44 15.21 11.97
CA LEU A 66 28.22 15.53 10.77
C LEU A 66 27.38 15.62 9.50
N VAL A 67 26.08 15.34 9.63
CA VAL A 67 25.12 15.29 8.52
C VAL A 67 23.84 16.02 8.89
N ASP A 68 23.15 16.55 7.89
CA ASP A 68 21.85 17.19 8.01
C ASP A 68 20.78 16.42 7.17
N ALA A 69 19.50 16.72 7.41
CA ALA A 69 18.42 16.18 6.60
C ALA A 69 18.59 16.60 5.13
N GLY A 70 18.42 15.66 4.19
CA GLY A 70 18.68 15.83 2.77
C GLY A 70 20.06 15.37 2.31
N ASP A 71 21.02 15.15 3.22
CA ASP A 71 22.37 14.70 2.85
C ASP A 71 22.37 13.25 2.36
N ARG A 72 23.11 12.99 1.28
CA ARG A 72 23.41 11.63 0.81
C ARG A 72 24.73 11.15 1.41
N VAL A 73 24.70 9.98 2.02
CA VAL A 73 25.83 9.39 2.72
C VAL A 73 26.17 8.02 2.14
N ALA A 74 27.47 7.74 2.00
CA ALA A 74 27.92 6.42 1.57
C ALA A 74 28.01 5.44 2.75
N ALA A 75 27.96 4.14 2.47
CA ALA A 75 28.19 3.10 3.47
C ALA A 75 29.51 3.32 4.22
N GLY A 76 29.46 3.26 5.56
CA GLY A 76 30.60 3.51 6.45
C GLY A 76 30.90 4.99 6.70
N ALA A 77 30.14 5.94 6.13
CA ALA A 77 30.29 7.36 6.45
C ALA A 77 29.92 7.62 7.92
N GLU A 78 30.69 8.50 8.59
CA GLU A 78 30.41 8.91 9.96
C GLU A 78 29.26 9.93 9.97
N LEU A 79 28.17 9.56 10.67
CA LEU A 79 26.96 10.38 10.79
C LEU A 79 27.01 11.30 12.02
N ALA A 80 27.40 10.72 13.15
CA ALA A 80 27.50 11.42 14.42
C ALA A 80 28.45 10.70 15.36
N ARG A 81 28.92 11.38 16.39
CA ARG A 81 29.75 10.80 17.46
C ARG A 81 29.29 11.26 18.82
N ILE A 82 29.45 10.42 19.83
CA ILE A 82 29.36 10.77 21.25
C ILE A 82 30.76 10.94 21.85
N GLU A 83 30.84 11.59 23.03
CA GLU A 83 32.09 11.76 23.74
C GLU A 83 32.73 10.41 24.05
N SER A 84 34.02 10.22 23.67
CA SER A 84 34.74 8.93 23.71
C SER A 84 35.85 8.87 24.76
N VAL A 85 36.04 9.92 25.55
CA VAL A 85 37.22 10.07 26.48
C VAL A 85 37.37 8.87 27.41
N GLN A 86 36.27 8.34 27.96
CA GLN A 86 36.31 7.18 28.86
C GLN A 86 36.68 5.89 28.12
N GLN A 87 36.13 5.69 26.92
CA GLN A 87 36.38 4.52 26.06
C GLN A 87 37.83 4.51 25.55
N GLU A 88 38.39 5.68 25.18
CA GLU A 88 39.79 5.81 24.80
C GLU A 88 40.76 5.49 25.96
N GLN A 89 40.44 5.92 27.19
CA GLN A 89 41.19 5.57 28.37
C GLN A 89 41.11 4.07 28.69
N ALA A 90 39.92 3.48 28.57
CA ALA A 90 39.72 2.04 28.76
C ALA A 90 40.51 1.23 27.72
N LEU A 91 40.54 1.69 26.46
CA LEU A 91 41.31 1.05 25.39
C LEU A 91 42.82 1.08 25.74
N ARG A 92 43.36 2.24 26.12
CA ARG A 92 44.78 2.34 26.51
C ARG A 92 45.14 1.47 27.72
N ALA A 93 44.23 1.34 28.69
CA ALA A 93 44.42 0.44 29.84
C ALA A 93 44.42 -1.02 29.41
N ALA A 94 43.50 -1.44 28.53
CA ALA A 94 43.45 -2.77 28.02
C ALA A 94 44.68 -3.14 27.16
N GLU A 95 45.17 -2.20 26.34
CA GLU A 95 46.42 -2.38 25.57
C GLU A 95 47.63 -2.60 26.49
N ALA A 96 47.76 -1.83 27.56
CA ALA A 96 48.80 -1.98 28.55
C ALA A 96 48.68 -3.35 29.29
N GLY A 97 47.45 -3.76 29.62
CA GLY A 97 47.15 -5.07 30.23
C GLY A 97 47.60 -6.25 29.34
N LEU A 98 47.26 -6.18 28.04
CA LEU A 98 47.68 -7.18 27.07
C LEU A 98 49.21 -7.24 26.93
N ALA A 99 49.88 -6.10 26.89
CA ALA A 99 51.33 -6.04 26.81
C ALA A 99 51.99 -6.71 28.03
N THR A 100 51.46 -6.45 29.25
CA THR A 100 51.94 -7.07 30.49
C THR A 100 51.71 -8.61 30.47
N ALA A 101 50.48 -9.05 30.18
CA ALA A 101 50.16 -10.48 30.09
C ALA A 101 51.02 -11.22 29.03
N GLY A 102 51.30 -10.52 27.90
CA GLY A 102 52.22 -11.04 26.88
C GLY A 102 53.65 -11.19 27.33
N ALA A 103 54.14 -10.26 28.20
CA ALA A 103 55.48 -10.40 28.81
C ALA A 103 55.52 -11.56 29.81
N ASP A 104 54.51 -11.71 30.67
CA ASP A 104 54.42 -12.81 31.65
C ASP A 104 54.35 -14.17 30.97
N HIS A 105 53.55 -14.29 29.89
CA HIS A 105 53.49 -15.50 29.09
C HIS A 105 54.84 -15.85 28.48
N ARG A 106 55.57 -14.91 27.87
CA ARG A 106 56.94 -15.17 27.36
C ARG A 106 57.88 -15.64 28.44
N GLN A 107 57.83 -14.98 29.62
CA GLN A 107 58.67 -15.36 30.77
C GLN A 107 58.34 -16.79 31.23
N ALA A 108 57.06 -17.16 31.33
CA ALA A 108 56.65 -18.50 31.71
C ALA A 108 57.11 -19.57 30.69
N ALA A 109 56.96 -19.29 29.39
CA ALA A 109 57.43 -20.15 28.32
C ALA A 109 58.96 -20.37 28.37
N GLU A 110 59.75 -19.30 28.48
CA GLU A 110 61.20 -19.38 28.63
C GLU A 110 61.63 -20.11 29.88
N ASN A 111 60.83 -20.03 30.98
CA ASN A 111 61.12 -20.78 32.20
C ASN A 111 60.84 -22.30 32.00
N LEU A 112 59.73 -22.66 31.33
CA LEU A 112 59.46 -24.06 31.02
C LEU A 112 60.54 -24.67 30.14
N ASP A 113 60.95 -23.98 29.04
CA ASP A 113 62.03 -24.43 28.17
C ASP A 113 63.33 -24.65 28.94
N ARG A 114 63.64 -23.77 29.89
CA ARG A 114 64.84 -23.90 30.77
C ARG A 114 64.72 -25.08 31.71
N GLN A 115 63.55 -25.35 32.30
CA GLN A 115 63.31 -26.51 33.17
C GLN A 115 63.35 -27.80 32.39
N ASP A 116 62.85 -27.89 31.17
CA ASP A 116 62.95 -29.02 30.30
C ASP A 116 64.40 -29.37 29.97
N ALA A 117 65.23 -28.41 29.59
CA ALA A 117 66.63 -28.54 29.31
C ALA A 117 67.47 -28.99 30.59
N LEU A 118 67.10 -28.54 31.79
CA LEU A 118 67.72 -28.99 33.05
C LEU A 118 67.28 -30.40 33.42
N LEU A 119 66.01 -30.77 33.16
CA LEU A 119 65.50 -32.12 33.43
C LEU A 119 66.21 -33.17 32.56
N GLU A 120 66.40 -32.90 31.27
CA GLU A 120 67.18 -33.74 30.36
C GLU A 120 68.60 -34.04 30.86
N ARG A 121 69.21 -33.05 31.54
CA ARG A 121 70.54 -33.14 32.11
C ARG A 121 70.55 -33.70 33.54
N GLY A 122 69.40 -34.07 34.11
CA GLY A 122 69.24 -34.53 35.47
C GLY A 122 69.50 -33.47 36.56
N ALA A 123 69.47 -32.21 36.24
CA ALA A 123 69.77 -31.05 37.10
C ALA A 123 68.55 -30.42 37.77
N THR A 124 67.34 -30.92 37.51
CA THR A 124 66.08 -30.50 38.15
C THR A 124 65.17 -31.72 38.37
N THR A 125 64.00 -31.46 39.01
CA THR A 125 62.99 -32.50 39.29
C THR A 125 61.80 -32.39 38.33
N ARG A 126 61.09 -33.56 38.13
CA ARG A 126 59.81 -33.51 37.36
C ARG A 126 58.81 -32.60 37.99
N ILE A 127 58.71 -32.48 39.30
CA ILE A 127 57.82 -31.55 40.02
C ILE A 127 58.11 -30.08 39.66
N ALA A 128 59.36 -29.68 39.55
CA ALA A 128 59.74 -28.33 39.15
C ALA A 128 59.37 -28.02 37.69
N ARG A 129 59.57 -29.02 36.80
CA ARG A 129 59.13 -28.91 35.39
C ARG A 129 57.61 -28.81 35.27
N ASP A 130 56.89 -29.70 35.95
CA ASP A 130 55.40 -29.70 35.92
C ASP A 130 54.82 -28.37 36.49
N SER A 131 55.48 -27.81 37.56
CA SER A 131 55.15 -26.50 38.09
C SER A 131 55.36 -25.38 37.07
N ALA A 132 56.42 -25.46 36.24
CA ALA A 132 56.67 -24.46 35.20
C ALA A 132 55.66 -24.59 34.03
N GLU A 133 55.24 -25.83 33.71
CA GLU A 133 54.18 -26.07 32.74
C GLU A 133 52.82 -25.53 33.21
N ASP A 134 52.47 -25.71 34.49
CA ASP A 134 51.25 -25.15 35.07
C ASP A 134 51.30 -23.62 35.09
N ALA A 135 52.49 -23.00 35.37
CA ALA A 135 52.67 -21.57 35.31
C ALA A 135 52.47 -21.02 33.88
N LEU A 136 52.94 -21.74 32.86
CA LEU A 136 52.70 -21.35 31.46
C LEU A 136 51.19 -21.43 31.11
N ARG A 137 50.50 -22.49 31.50
CA ARG A 137 49.03 -22.59 31.27
C ARG A 137 48.25 -21.48 31.95
N ILE A 138 48.66 -21.07 33.15
CA ILE A 138 48.08 -19.93 33.85
C ILE A 138 48.31 -18.63 33.04
N ALA A 139 49.54 -18.42 32.59
CA ALA A 139 49.91 -17.21 31.82
C ALA A 139 49.20 -17.18 30.47
N GLU A 140 48.98 -18.32 29.80
CA GLU A 140 48.16 -18.45 28.61
C GLU A 140 46.71 -18.00 28.88
N GLY A 141 46.14 -18.44 29.99
CA GLY A 141 44.78 -18.03 30.41
C GLY A 141 44.66 -16.53 30.63
N VAL A 142 45.68 -15.91 31.32
CA VAL A 142 45.74 -14.48 31.58
C VAL A 142 45.88 -13.67 30.27
N LEU A 143 46.72 -14.16 29.35
CA LEU A 143 46.89 -13.53 28.03
C LEU A 143 45.61 -13.56 27.21
N ALA A 144 44.92 -14.69 27.18
CA ALA A 144 43.63 -14.82 26.51
C ALA A 144 42.57 -13.87 27.09
N GLN A 145 42.53 -13.75 28.43
CA GLN A 145 41.64 -12.81 29.12
C GLN A 145 41.96 -11.37 28.74
N ALA A 146 43.23 -10.96 28.76
CA ALA A 146 43.64 -9.61 28.39
C ALA A 146 43.34 -9.31 26.91
N GLY A 147 43.44 -10.29 26.01
CA GLY A 147 42.99 -10.18 24.61
C GLY A 147 41.49 -9.88 24.50
N ALA A 148 40.67 -10.62 25.23
CA ALA A 148 39.22 -10.42 25.26
C ALA A 148 38.84 -9.03 25.85
N ASP A 149 39.60 -8.55 26.85
CA ASP A 149 39.37 -7.23 27.43
C ASP A 149 39.74 -6.10 26.45
N LEU A 150 40.81 -6.27 25.66
CA LEU A 150 41.17 -5.34 24.59
C LEU A 150 40.07 -5.31 23.48
N ASP A 151 39.57 -6.43 23.05
CA ASP A 151 38.53 -6.49 22.02
C ASP A 151 37.24 -5.82 22.51
N ARG A 152 36.91 -6.01 23.80
CA ARG A 152 35.77 -5.31 24.43
C ARG A 152 35.96 -3.78 24.45
N ALA A 153 37.14 -3.32 24.80
CA ALA A 153 37.46 -1.90 24.84
C ALA A 153 37.44 -1.26 23.43
N ARG A 154 37.96 -1.98 22.42
CA ARG A 154 37.86 -1.56 21.00
C ARG A 154 36.44 -1.44 20.53
N LYS A 155 35.61 -2.45 20.82
CA LYS A 155 34.20 -2.41 20.49
C LYS A 155 33.48 -1.24 21.16
N ALA A 156 33.71 -1.02 22.44
CA ALA A 156 33.12 0.10 23.18
C ALA A 156 33.52 1.47 22.61
N LEU A 157 34.74 1.62 22.10
CA LEU A 157 35.19 2.84 21.42
C LEU A 157 34.51 2.95 20.03
N ALA A 158 34.45 1.89 19.26
CA ALA A 158 33.77 1.88 17.97
C ALA A 158 32.28 2.25 18.11
N ASP A 159 31.62 1.83 19.17
CA ASP A 159 30.21 2.10 19.46
C ASP A 159 29.95 3.60 19.82
N THR A 160 31.00 4.41 19.97
CA THR A 160 30.86 5.89 20.15
C THR A 160 30.68 6.64 18.85
N VAL A 161 30.87 5.98 17.71
CA VAL A 161 30.70 6.56 16.37
C VAL A 161 29.50 5.90 15.69
N LEU A 162 28.57 6.70 15.22
CA LEU A 162 27.42 6.24 14.43
C LEU A 162 27.79 6.30 12.96
N LEU A 163 27.80 5.14 12.30
CA LEU A 163 28.15 4.99 10.88
C LEU A 163 26.91 4.63 10.06
N ALA A 164 26.87 5.06 8.80
CA ALA A 164 25.86 4.62 7.84
C ALA A 164 26.11 3.13 7.48
N PRO A 165 25.14 2.23 7.65
CA PRO A 165 25.32 0.80 7.31
C PRO A 165 25.36 0.54 5.81
N HIS A 166 24.70 1.36 5.03
CA HIS A 166 24.58 1.32 3.56
C HIS A 166 24.58 2.74 3.00
N ASP A 167 24.67 2.85 1.67
CA ASP A 167 24.39 4.11 1.00
C ASP A 167 22.94 4.53 1.31
N ALA A 168 22.76 5.77 1.75
CA ALA A 168 21.48 6.26 2.25
C ALA A 168 21.33 7.77 2.09
N THR A 169 20.09 8.25 2.16
CA THR A 169 19.76 9.67 2.33
C THR A 169 19.23 9.89 3.74
N VAL A 170 19.72 10.93 4.42
CA VAL A 170 19.23 11.31 5.75
C VAL A 170 17.88 11.99 5.59
N THR A 171 16.82 11.37 6.10
CA THR A 171 15.45 11.92 5.99
C THR A 171 15.12 12.82 7.18
N GLN A 172 15.64 12.49 8.37
CA GLN A 172 15.38 13.27 9.57
C GLN A 172 16.54 13.23 10.55
N ARG A 173 16.83 14.37 11.22
CA ARG A 173 17.78 14.50 12.30
C ARG A 173 17.04 14.76 13.62
N MET A 174 17.23 13.85 14.59
CA MET A 174 16.54 13.89 15.90
C MET A 174 17.45 14.24 17.07
N ILE A 175 18.76 14.46 16.81
CA ILE A 175 19.75 14.78 17.84
C ILE A 175 20.53 16.04 17.49
N GLU A 176 21.04 16.71 18.53
CA GLU A 176 21.86 17.89 18.43
C GLU A 176 23.20 17.74 19.18
N ALA A 177 24.25 18.43 18.72
CA ALA A 177 25.51 18.48 19.44
C ALA A 177 25.32 19.04 20.87
N GLY A 178 25.93 18.37 21.85
CA GLY A 178 25.80 18.70 23.28
C GLY A 178 24.62 18.02 23.99
N GLN A 179 23.67 17.45 23.25
CA GLN A 179 22.56 16.67 23.82
C GLN A 179 23.05 15.36 24.44
N VAL A 180 22.35 14.86 25.46
CA VAL A 180 22.58 13.53 26.04
C VAL A 180 21.55 12.56 25.47
N VAL A 181 22.01 11.45 24.89
CA VAL A 181 21.19 10.42 24.28
C VAL A 181 21.33 9.10 25.03
N GLY A 182 20.25 8.32 25.06
CA GLY A 182 20.23 6.96 25.60
C GLY A 182 20.74 5.92 24.59
N ALA A 183 21.06 4.72 25.09
CA ALA A 183 21.31 3.57 24.21
C ALA A 183 20.06 3.24 23.39
N ALA A 184 20.22 2.92 22.12
CA ALA A 184 19.17 2.60 21.15
C ALA A 184 18.10 3.71 20.98
N GLN A 185 18.36 4.94 21.43
CA GLN A 185 17.50 6.07 21.13
C GLN A 185 17.72 6.50 19.67
N PRO A 186 16.65 6.62 18.86
CA PRO A 186 16.76 7.09 17.48
C PRO A 186 17.49 8.43 17.40
N ALA A 187 18.50 8.48 16.56
CA ALA A 187 19.35 9.65 16.36
C ALA A 187 19.10 10.30 14.99
N LEU A 188 19.01 9.48 13.96
CA LEU A 188 18.76 9.87 12.57
C LEU A 188 17.82 8.86 11.92
N GLU A 189 16.95 9.35 11.04
CA GLU A 189 16.20 8.49 10.11
C GLU A 189 16.92 8.51 8.75
N LEU A 190 17.10 7.33 8.18
CA LEU A 190 17.78 7.12 6.92
C LEU A 190 16.85 6.42 5.93
N ALA A 191 16.84 6.85 4.69
CA ALA A 191 16.28 6.13 3.55
C ALA A 191 17.39 5.32 2.89
N LEU A 192 17.31 3.99 2.91
CA LEU A 192 18.31 3.12 2.28
C LEU A 192 18.02 3.02 0.78
N GLY A 193 19.05 3.27 -0.05
CA GLY A 193 18.90 3.27 -1.51
C GLY A 193 18.00 4.38 -2.03
N ASP A 194 17.59 4.28 -3.30
CA ASP A 194 16.76 5.28 -4.00
C ASP A 194 15.28 4.85 -4.13
N GLY A 195 14.88 3.76 -3.47
CA GLY A 195 13.51 3.25 -3.56
C GLY A 195 12.52 4.12 -2.81
N MET A 196 11.45 4.55 -3.50
CA MET A 196 10.35 5.31 -2.92
C MET A 196 9.04 4.54 -3.00
N ASP A 197 8.22 4.71 -1.99
CA ASP A 197 6.83 4.26 -1.95
C ASP A 197 5.93 5.46 -1.63
N ALA A 198 4.67 5.40 -2.03
CA ALA A 198 3.65 6.34 -1.62
C ALA A 198 2.68 5.65 -0.65
N VAL A 199 2.39 6.26 0.48
CA VAL A 199 1.48 5.74 1.49
C VAL A 199 0.19 6.52 1.48
N PHE A 200 -0.93 5.80 1.37
CA PHE A 200 -2.29 6.35 1.32
C PHE A 200 -3.15 5.76 2.43
N ASP A 201 -3.96 6.60 3.06
CA ASP A 201 -5.02 6.16 3.96
C ASP A 201 -6.34 6.06 3.17
N VAL A 202 -6.68 4.85 2.77
CA VAL A 202 -7.82 4.55 1.89
C VAL A 202 -9.03 4.13 2.73
N PRO A 203 -10.21 4.75 2.57
CA PRO A 203 -11.43 4.27 3.22
C PRO A 203 -11.70 2.80 2.90
N GLU A 204 -11.98 1.96 3.91
CA GLU A 204 -12.19 0.51 3.76
C GLU A 204 -13.25 0.18 2.69
N VAL A 205 -14.28 0.99 2.60
CA VAL A 205 -15.39 0.81 1.64
C VAL A 205 -14.93 0.85 0.17
N LEU A 206 -13.82 1.52 -0.13
CA LEU A 206 -13.27 1.59 -1.49
C LEU A 206 -12.44 0.36 -1.85
N LEU A 207 -11.99 -0.40 -0.86
CA LEU A 207 -11.21 -1.63 -1.04
C LEU A 207 -12.11 -2.87 -1.18
N ALA A 208 -13.38 -2.77 -0.79
CA ALA A 208 -14.35 -3.85 -0.89
C ALA A 208 -14.68 -4.15 -2.35
N GLY A 209 -14.10 -5.21 -2.91
CA GLY A 209 -14.34 -5.68 -4.28
C GLY A 209 -13.24 -5.34 -5.30
N ALA A 210 -12.19 -4.63 -4.92
CA ALA A 210 -11.04 -4.36 -5.81
C ALA A 210 -10.05 -5.54 -5.80
N LEU A 211 -10.23 -6.52 -6.67
CA LEU A 211 -9.30 -7.62 -6.93
C LEU A 211 -9.21 -7.86 -8.45
N PRO A 212 -8.04 -7.83 -9.09
CA PRO A 212 -6.71 -7.52 -8.55
C PRO A 212 -6.55 -6.03 -8.18
N PRO A 213 -5.51 -5.66 -7.36
CA PRO A 213 -5.23 -4.25 -7.08
C PRO A 213 -5.00 -3.49 -8.39
N PRO A 214 -5.67 -2.36 -8.61
CA PRO A 214 -5.50 -1.58 -9.83
C PRO A 214 -4.13 -0.90 -9.88
N ASP A 215 -3.66 -0.56 -11.08
CA ASP A 215 -2.55 0.36 -11.27
C ASP A 215 -2.94 1.74 -10.75
N VAL A 216 -1.99 2.42 -10.11
CA VAL A 216 -2.18 3.74 -9.52
C VAL A 216 -1.41 4.76 -10.35
N THR A 217 -2.09 5.76 -10.87
CA THR A 217 -1.44 6.92 -11.46
C THR A 217 -1.12 7.90 -10.34
N LEU A 218 0.15 8.24 -10.20
CA LEU A 218 0.65 9.18 -9.21
C LEU A 218 0.98 10.52 -9.85
N ALA A 219 0.83 11.60 -9.10
CA ALA A 219 1.25 12.93 -9.53
C ALA A 219 1.62 13.78 -8.31
N LEU A 220 2.55 14.72 -8.48
CA LEU A 220 2.84 15.74 -7.49
C LEU A 220 1.65 16.68 -7.33
N LEU A 221 1.41 17.21 -6.13
CA LEU A 221 0.29 18.13 -5.91
C LEU A 221 0.50 19.50 -6.56
N ASP A 222 1.72 19.94 -6.70
CA ASP A 222 2.11 21.21 -7.33
C ASP A 222 2.21 21.11 -8.87
N SER A 223 2.39 19.88 -9.40
CA SER A 223 2.56 19.59 -10.83
C SER A 223 1.66 18.42 -11.26
N PRO A 224 0.31 18.58 -11.21
CA PRO A 224 -0.63 17.48 -11.41
C PRO A 224 -0.65 16.91 -12.84
N GLU A 225 -0.08 17.61 -13.82
CA GLU A 225 0.12 17.12 -15.20
C GLU A 225 1.32 16.20 -15.39
N ARG A 226 2.21 16.12 -14.40
CA ARG A 226 3.34 15.19 -14.39
C ARG A 226 2.95 13.91 -13.69
N GLU A 227 2.47 12.96 -14.48
CA GLU A 227 2.04 11.66 -13.99
C GLU A 227 3.18 10.65 -14.03
N PHE A 228 3.24 9.80 -13.04
CA PHE A 228 4.15 8.64 -12.95
C PHE A 228 3.42 7.41 -12.44
N ALA A 229 3.95 6.24 -12.74
CA ALA A 229 3.29 4.98 -12.43
C ALA A 229 3.57 4.52 -10.99
N GLY A 230 2.54 3.94 -10.38
CA GLY A 230 2.66 3.24 -9.10
C GLY A 230 1.92 1.91 -9.10
N HIS A 231 2.43 0.94 -8.34
CA HIS A 231 1.80 -0.36 -8.16
C HIS A 231 1.53 -0.62 -6.69
N VAL A 232 0.34 -1.08 -6.35
CA VAL A 232 0.01 -1.45 -4.98
C VAL A 232 0.93 -2.59 -4.54
N ARG A 233 1.79 -2.31 -3.56
CA ARG A 233 2.71 -3.29 -2.96
C ARG A 233 2.08 -4.00 -1.78
N GLU A 234 1.40 -3.24 -0.94
CA GLU A 234 0.84 -3.76 0.31
C GLU A 234 -0.46 -3.03 0.67
N VAL A 235 -1.42 -3.80 1.14
CA VAL A 235 -2.63 -3.30 1.79
C VAL A 235 -2.60 -3.79 3.22
N SER A 236 -2.58 -2.89 4.19
CA SER A 236 -2.56 -3.24 5.61
C SER A 236 -3.77 -4.10 5.96
N PRO A 237 -3.60 -5.19 6.70
CA PRO A 237 -4.74 -5.97 7.20
C PRO A 237 -5.47 -5.28 8.36
N LEU A 238 -4.99 -4.13 8.83
CA LEU A 238 -5.54 -3.39 9.95
C LEU A 238 -6.29 -2.16 9.47
N VAL A 239 -7.51 -2.01 9.96
CA VAL A 239 -8.31 -0.79 9.80
C VAL A 239 -8.03 0.13 11.00
N ASP A 240 -7.70 1.38 10.78
CA ASP A 240 -7.65 2.38 11.86
C ASP A 240 -9.08 2.66 12.34
N PRO A 241 -9.42 2.28 13.58
CA PRO A 241 -10.80 2.42 14.10
C PRO A 241 -11.24 3.87 14.27
N ARG A 242 -10.31 4.82 14.28
CA ARG A 242 -10.59 6.25 14.44
C ARG A 242 -11.00 6.90 13.13
N THR A 243 -10.37 6.50 12.02
CA THR A 243 -10.59 7.09 10.68
C THR A 243 -11.43 6.19 9.77
N GLY A 244 -11.50 4.87 10.04
CA GLY A 244 -12.11 3.88 9.15
C GLY A 244 -11.32 3.67 7.86
N THR A 245 -10.01 3.96 7.89
CA THR A 245 -9.11 3.83 6.75
C THR A 245 -8.17 2.64 6.91
N VAL A 246 -7.70 2.15 5.79
CA VAL A 246 -6.66 1.12 5.66
C VAL A 246 -5.46 1.76 4.99
N THR A 247 -4.29 1.56 5.54
CA THR A 247 -3.05 2.04 4.94
C THR A 247 -2.69 1.19 3.72
N VAL A 248 -2.55 1.82 2.57
CA VAL A 248 -2.14 1.21 1.30
C VAL A 248 -0.79 1.78 0.90
N THR A 249 0.18 0.89 0.68
CA THR A 249 1.52 1.25 0.21
C THR A 249 1.64 0.95 -1.28
N VAL A 250 2.01 1.97 -2.03
CA VAL A 250 2.17 1.92 -3.49
C VAL A 250 3.64 2.13 -3.82
N THR A 251 4.27 1.17 -4.49
CA THR A 251 5.63 1.33 -4.99
C THR A 251 5.63 2.33 -6.14
N ILE A 252 6.47 3.35 -6.07
CA ILE A 252 6.68 4.31 -7.14
C ILE A 252 7.64 3.70 -8.15
N THR A 253 7.22 3.65 -9.42
CA THR A 253 8.08 3.24 -10.52
C THR A 253 8.68 4.49 -11.16
N ASP A 254 10.01 4.51 -11.29
CA ASP A 254 10.76 5.63 -11.86
C ASP A 254 10.37 6.99 -11.22
N PRO A 255 10.67 7.18 -9.90
CA PRO A 255 10.34 8.41 -9.21
C PRO A 255 10.97 9.62 -9.92
N PRO A 256 10.25 10.75 -10.02
CA PRO A 256 10.82 11.99 -10.54
C PRO A 256 12.04 12.43 -9.71
N ASP A 257 13.06 13.00 -10.37
CA ASP A 257 14.28 13.46 -9.70
C ASP A 257 14.05 14.55 -8.63
N ASP A 258 12.94 15.26 -8.72
CA ASP A 258 12.49 16.34 -7.85
C ASP A 258 11.47 15.89 -6.80
N LEU A 259 11.19 14.58 -6.68
CA LEU A 259 10.34 14.04 -5.62
C LEU A 259 11.15 13.80 -4.36
N ASP A 260 10.84 14.55 -3.31
CA ASP A 260 11.48 14.41 -2.00
C ASP A 260 10.70 13.47 -1.06
N PHE A 261 11.40 12.89 -0.08
CA PHE A 261 10.77 12.14 1.00
C PHE A 261 9.93 13.07 1.89
N GLY A 262 8.71 12.64 2.23
CA GLY A 262 7.74 13.45 2.96
C GLY A 262 6.88 14.33 2.07
N GLU A 263 7.11 14.33 0.76
CA GLU A 263 6.33 15.15 -0.16
C GLU A 263 4.94 14.56 -0.41
N PRO A 264 3.88 15.39 -0.41
CA PRO A 264 2.53 14.93 -0.67
C PRO A 264 2.34 14.59 -2.16
N VAL A 265 1.80 13.39 -2.42
CA VAL A 265 1.49 12.90 -3.76
C VAL A 265 0.01 12.59 -3.89
N ARG A 266 -0.54 12.78 -5.10
CA ARG A 266 -1.89 12.39 -5.44
C ARG A 266 -1.86 11.03 -6.12
N GLY A 267 -2.61 10.07 -5.58
CA GLY A 267 -2.86 8.78 -6.22
C GLY A 267 -4.24 8.78 -6.86
N THR A 268 -4.31 8.41 -8.13
CA THR A 268 -5.56 8.28 -8.89
C THR A 268 -5.70 6.86 -9.40
N VAL A 269 -6.87 6.28 -9.14
CA VAL A 269 -7.25 4.93 -9.58
C VAL A 269 -8.51 5.03 -10.41
N VAL A 270 -8.50 4.41 -11.59
CA VAL A 270 -9.67 4.27 -12.45
C VAL A 270 -10.18 2.85 -12.33
N ILE A 271 -11.39 2.70 -11.80
CA ILE A 271 -12.07 1.41 -11.71
C ILE A 271 -13.14 1.38 -12.79
N GLU A 272 -13.03 0.44 -13.72
CA GLU A 272 -14.09 0.17 -14.68
C GLU A 272 -15.20 -0.60 -13.99
N ASP A 273 -16.39 -0.03 -13.96
CA ASP A 273 -17.58 -0.72 -13.45
C ASP A 273 -18.09 -1.72 -14.49
N VAL A 274 -18.83 -2.71 -14.05
CA VAL A 274 -19.52 -3.61 -14.98
C VAL A 274 -20.45 -2.78 -15.85
N ALA A 275 -20.49 -3.07 -17.16
CA ALA A 275 -21.38 -2.35 -18.06
C ALA A 275 -22.85 -2.56 -17.64
N HIS A 276 -23.52 -1.46 -17.35
CA HIS A 276 -24.92 -1.42 -16.95
C HIS A 276 -25.75 -0.65 -17.97
N VAL A 277 -27.02 -1.04 -18.15
CA VAL A 277 -27.95 -0.29 -18.96
C VAL A 277 -28.48 0.89 -18.17
N ALA A 278 -28.25 2.11 -18.68
CA ALA A 278 -28.80 3.32 -18.10
C ALA A 278 -29.97 3.86 -18.96
N LEU A 279 -31.10 4.12 -18.32
CA LEU A 279 -32.30 4.65 -18.98
C LEU A 279 -32.74 5.97 -18.32
N PRO A 280 -33.35 6.89 -19.07
CA PRO A 280 -34.00 8.03 -18.45
C PRO A 280 -35.04 7.57 -17.42
N TYR A 281 -35.20 8.27 -16.30
CA TYR A 281 -36.18 7.91 -15.27
C TYR A 281 -37.62 7.88 -15.81
N THR A 282 -37.92 8.60 -16.91
CA THR A 282 -39.20 8.60 -17.58
C THR A 282 -39.56 7.28 -18.25
N ALA A 283 -38.60 6.38 -18.47
CA ALA A 283 -38.84 5.02 -18.98
C ALA A 283 -39.40 4.08 -17.93
N MET A 284 -39.35 4.48 -16.65
CA MET A 284 -39.77 3.62 -15.54
C MET A 284 -41.28 3.43 -15.53
N SER A 285 -41.70 2.19 -15.42
CA SER A 285 -43.07 1.73 -15.24
C SER A 285 -43.16 0.68 -14.15
N ALA A 286 -44.32 0.09 -13.90
CA ALA A 286 -44.50 -0.96 -12.91
C ALA A 286 -45.30 -2.13 -13.46
N ALA A 287 -44.87 -3.33 -13.14
CA ALA A 287 -45.62 -4.59 -13.38
C ALA A 287 -46.06 -5.13 -12.01
N GLY A 288 -47.26 -4.71 -11.57
CA GLY A 288 -47.70 -4.95 -10.20
C GLY A 288 -46.78 -4.19 -9.20
N ASP A 289 -46.14 -4.94 -8.27
CA ASP A 289 -45.24 -4.36 -7.25
C ASP A 289 -43.77 -4.35 -7.69
N SER A 290 -43.44 -4.70 -8.94
CA SER A 290 -42.07 -4.77 -9.45
C SER A 290 -41.80 -3.67 -10.46
N PRO A 291 -40.59 -3.07 -10.47
CA PRO A 291 -40.19 -2.10 -11.49
C PRO A 291 -40.15 -2.78 -12.87
N ALA A 292 -40.59 -2.07 -13.91
CA ALA A 292 -40.65 -2.58 -15.28
C ALA A 292 -40.41 -1.44 -16.27
N VAL A 293 -40.09 -1.81 -17.52
CA VAL A 293 -39.98 -0.86 -18.64
C VAL A 293 -40.83 -1.37 -19.82
N TRP A 294 -41.25 -0.48 -20.70
CA TRP A 294 -41.94 -0.84 -21.93
C TRP A 294 -40.93 -1.08 -23.04
N VAL A 295 -40.82 -2.32 -23.50
CA VAL A 295 -39.93 -2.72 -24.60
C VAL A 295 -40.73 -2.70 -25.90
N VAL A 296 -40.14 -2.15 -26.96
CA VAL A 296 -40.70 -2.09 -28.30
C VAL A 296 -40.13 -3.23 -29.16
N ASP A 297 -41.00 -4.05 -29.75
CA ASP A 297 -40.58 -5.00 -30.78
C ASP A 297 -40.34 -4.25 -32.11
N PRO A 298 -39.12 -4.22 -32.64
CA PRO A 298 -38.77 -3.45 -33.85
C PRO A 298 -39.45 -3.98 -35.11
N ALA A 299 -39.89 -5.23 -35.16
CA ALA A 299 -40.54 -5.83 -36.34
C ALA A 299 -42.03 -5.49 -36.41
N THR A 300 -42.73 -5.45 -35.27
CA THR A 300 -44.16 -5.25 -35.19
C THR A 300 -44.56 -3.85 -34.69
N MET A 301 -43.61 -3.12 -34.15
CA MET A 301 -43.82 -1.84 -33.45
C MET A 301 -44.86 -1.94 -32.34
N THR A 302 -44.93 -3.05 -31.64
CA THR A 302 -45.77 -3.26 -30.48
C THR A 302 -44.98 -3.25 -29.19
N VAL A 303 -45.61 -2.86 -28.08
CA VAL A 303 -44.98 -2.77 -26.79
C VAL A 303 -45.33 -3.93 -25.86
N ALA A 304 -44.36 -4.38 -25.10
CA ALA A 304 -44.53 -5.36 -24.02
C ALA A 304 -43.91 -4.78 -22.73
N LEU A 305 -44.55 -5.04 -21.59
CA LEU A 305 -44.04 -4.66 -20.29
C LEU A 305 -43.02 -5.72 -19.84
N HIS A 306 -41.79 -5.27 -19.55
CA HIS A 306 -40.68 -6.12 -19.19
C HIS A 306 -40.18 -5.78 -17.78
N PRO A 307 -40.21 -6.73 -16.82
CA PRO A 307 -39.67 -6.50 -15.48
C PRO A 307 -38.17 -6.28 -15.53
N VAL A 308 -37.66 -5.33 -14.73
CA VAL A 308 -36.24 -4.99 -14.65
C VAL A 308 -35.80 -4.92 -13.19
N ALA A 309 -34.51 -5.14 -12.94
CA ALA A 309 -33.89 -4.95 -11.65
C ALA A 309 -33.14 -3.61 -11.66
N ILE A 310 -33.48 -2.72 -10.73
CA ILE A 310 -32.82 -1.42 -10.58
C ILE A 310 -31.68 -1.59 -9.59
N GLU A 311 -30.48 -1.16 -9.98
CA GLU A 311 -29.32 -1.12 -9.12
C GLU A 311 -29.29 0.16 -8.30
N ARG A 312 -29.39 1.32 -9.00
CA ARG A 312 -29.35 2.65 -8.37
C ARG A 312 -30.11 3.69 -9.17
N PHE A 313 -30.47 4.76 -8.47
CA PHE A 313 -31.03 5.97 -9.08
C PHE A 313 -29.96 7.06 -9.16
N GLU A 314 -29.90 7.75 -10.31
CA GLU A 314 -29.02 8.87 -10.56
C GLU A 314 -29.85 10.08 -11.00
N THR A 315 -29.21 11.25 -11.06
CA THR A 315 -29.90 12.46 -11.52
C THR A 315 -30.37 12.30 -12.97
N GLY A 316 -31.69 12.23 -13.15
CA GLY A 316 -32.32 12.14 -14.48
C GLY A 316 -32.34 10.73 -15.09
N ARG A 317 -31.73 9.70 -14.48
CA ARG A 317 -31.66 8.34 -15.02
C ARG A 317 -31.74 7.25 -13.94
N ILE A 318 -32.08 6.06 -14.38
CA ILE A 318 -32.03 4.82 -13.59
C ILE A 318 -30.97 3.89 -14.19
N VAL A 319 -30.22 3.21 -13.34
CA VAL A 319 -29.22 2.19 -13.74
C VAL A 319 -29.77 0.83 -13.39
N LEU A 320 -29.77 -0.09 -14.35
CA LEU A 320 -30.30 -1.43 -14.21
C LEU A 320 -29.19 -2.43 -13.91
N SER A 321 -29.40 -3.28 -12.91
CA SER A 321 -28.53 -4.46 -12.65
C SER A 321 -28.85 -5.66 -13.53
N GLY A 322 -29.96 -5.64 -14.24
CA GLY A 322 -30.36 -6.71 -15.14
C GLY A 322 -31.82 -6.62 -15.61
N GLY A 323 -32.21 -7.57 -16.44
CA GLY A 323 -33.57 -7.67 -16.99
C GLY A 323 -33.76 -6.96 -18.34
N LEU A 324 -32.65 -6.41 -18.93
CA LEU A 324 -32.71 -5.81 -20.26
C LEU A 324 -31.40 -6.05 -20.99
N ASP A 325 -31.48 -6.51 -22.23
CA ASP A 325 -30.32 -6.73 -23.09
C ASP A 325 -29.89 -5.43 -23.79
N ASP A 326 -28.62 -5.38 -24.22
CA ASP A 326 -28.07 -4.27 -25.01
C ASP A 326 -28.78 -4.17 -26.37
N GLY A 327 -29.05 -2.96 -26.86
CA GLY A 327 -29.67 -2.70 -28.14
C GLY A 327 -31.20 -2.76 -28.13
N VAL A 328 -31.85 -3.06 -27.03
CA VAL A 328 -33.31 -3.14 -26.91
C VAL A 328 -33.91 -1.73 -26.95
N LEU A 329 -35.03 -1.57 -27.70
CA LEU A 329 -35.79 -0.32 -27.79
C LEU A 329 -36.73 -0.18 -26.60
N VAL A 330 -36.64 0.92 -25.86
CA VAL A 330 -37.39 1.20 -24.64
C VAL A 330 -38.17 2.51 -24.80
N VAL A 331 -39.44 2.51 -24.37
CA VAL A 331 -40.24 3.74 -24.34
C VAL A 331 -39.86 4.61 -23.16
N THR A 332 -39.58 5.89 -23.42
CA THR A 332 -39.20 6.89 -22.39
C THR A 332 -40.36 7.86 -22.07
N ASN A 333 -41.08 8.31 -23.05
CA ASN A 333 -42.21 9.28 -22.88
C ASN A 333 -43.49 8.66 -23.40
N GLY A 334 -44.60 8.88 -22.69
CA GLY A 334 -45.91 8.30 -23.05
C GLY A 334 -46.19 6.93 -22.43
N ALA A 335 -45.35 6.41 -21.58
CA ALA A 335 -45.49 5.10 -20.93
C ALA A 335 -46.82 4.89 -20.20
N GLN A 336 -47.39 5.95 -19.63
CA GLN A 336 -48.66 5.91 -18.88
C GLN A 336 -49.89 5.60 -19.75
N LEU A 337 -49.79 5.70 -21.08
CA LEU A 337 -50.85 5.43 -22.02
C LEU A 337 -50.75 4.06 -22.69
N LEU A 338 -49.74 3.27 -22.30
CA LEU A 338 -49.47 1.99 -22.93
C LEU A 338 -50.20 0.83 -22.24
N TYR A 339 -50.51 -0.19 -23.04
CA TYR A 339 -50.94 -1.51 -22.59
C TYR A 339 -50.25 -2.57 -23.46
N PRO A 340 -50.13 -3.82 -22.99
CA PRO A 340 -49.45 -4.88 -23.76
C PRO A 340 -50.04 -5.06 -25.15
N GLY A 341 -49.20 -5.08 -26.19
CA GLY A 341 -49.58 -5.26 -27.59
C GLY A 341 -50.00 -3.97 -28.30
N ARG A 342 -50.04 -2.81 -27.66
CA ARG A 342 -50.32 -1.52 -28.31
C ARG A 342 -49.26 -1.18 -29.36
N LYS A 343 -49.72 -0.71 -30.53
CA LYS A 343 -48.83 -0.21 -31.58
C LYS A 343 -48.32 1.20 -31.23
N VAL A 344 -47.04 1.43 -31.44
CA VAL A 344 -46.39 2.73 -31.20
C VAL A 344 -45.65 3.23 -32.44
N LEU A 345 -45.44 4.51 -32.50
CA LEU A 345 -44.57 5.19 -33.46
C LEU A 345 -43.52 5.98 -32.68
N ALA A 346 -42.31 6.04 -33.18
CA ALA A 346 -41.29 6.89 -32.62
C ALA A 346 -41.68 8.35 -32.84
N ALA A 347 -41.93 9.11 -31.78
CA ALA A 347 -42.04 10.58 -31.86
C ALA A 347 -40.62 11.13 -32.13
N GLU A 348 -40.53 12.09 -33.07
CA GLU A 348 -39.27 12.83 -33.23
C GLU A 348 -38.89 13.46 -31.88
N ALA A 349 -37.63 13.20 -31.46
CA ALA A 349 -37.09 13.75 -30.22
C ALA A 349 -37.17 15.29 -30.30
N VAL A 350 -38.06 15.89 -29.52
CA VAL A 350 -37.94 17.34 -29.22
C VAL A 350 -36.72 17.47 -28.32
N GLN A 351 -35.63 18.03 -28.84
CA GLN A 351 -34.39 18.38 -28.12
C GLN A 351 -34.64 19.29 -26.94
#